data_9a7ede86df8c8ef9bf455fa7a1cc3775
#
_entry.id   9a7ede86df8c8ef9bf455fa7a1cc3775
#
_cell.length_a   1.000
_cell.length_b   1.000
_cell.length_c   1.000
_cell.angle_alpha   90.00
_cell.angle_beta   90.00
_cell.angle_gamma   90.00
#
_symmetry.space_group_name_H-M   'P 1'
#
loop_
_entity.id
_entity.type
_entity.pdbx_description
1 polymer ?
#
loop_
_entity_poly.entity_id
_entity_poly.type
_entity_poly.pdbx_seq_one_letter_code
_entity_poly.pdbx_strand_id
1 'polypeptide(L)'
;MQAASSADKVKWLSRGVTVGVAALALSVCAVASAVTYPIDEHTVVVGADTTYQVERGGTTTLEYVSAQYQLGLSNMIEANPGVDPIVPMAGTNLIIPRRLLLPDTPRKGIIVNSPEMRLYYYHDNEVDVLPIGIGQLGTDTPLNWVTKVERKRANPTWTPTQKMHQEYAARGETLPKVWPAGPDNPMGLFAIYIGRLYAIHGTNADFGIGLRVSHGCVRLRNEDIEYLFNNVPVGTRVQFINEPIKTAEDADGNLYIEVHQPLSMNEEEFETLDKNLPFTFTKEQQEFFARPEVNQDILHQALSERSGRVVLLNPPEF
;
A
#
# COMPACT_ATOMS: atom_id res chain seq x y z
N MET A 1 -81.58 26.16 -54.36
CA MET A 1 -80.73 27.29 -54.85
C MET A 1 -79.51 27.40 -53.95
N GLN A 2 -78.33 27.36 -54.58
CA GLN A 2 -77.00 27.74 -54.08
C GLN A 2 -76.50 27.11 -52.75
N ALA A 3 -75.60 26.16 -52.72
CA ALA A 3 -74.18 26.15 -52.96
C ALA A 3 -73.37 27.16 -52.14
N ALA A 4 -72.63 26.68 -51.18
CA ALA A 4 -71.36 27.27 -50.81
C ALA A 4 -70.44 26.19 -50.14
N SER A 5 -69.35 25.97 -50.80
CA SER A 5 -68.21 25.18 -50.45
C SER A 5 -67.43 25.79 -49.27
N SER A 6 -67.00 24.97 -48.33
CA SER A 6 -65.94 25.34 -47.35
C SER A 6 -64.99 24.17 -47.18
N ALA A 7 -63.81 24.35 -47.70
CA ALA A 7 -62.69 23.41 -47.55
C ALA A 7 -62.01 23.60 -46.19
N ASP A 8 -62.14 22.60 -45.31
CA ASP A 8 -61.42 22.59 -44.05
C ASP A 8 -60.04 21.98 -44.24
N LYS A 9 -59.03 22.79 -43.97
CA LYS A 9 -57.61 22.43 -43.92
C LYS A 9 -57.31 21.64 -42.62
N VAL A 10 -57.11 20.36 -42.73
CA VAL A 10 -56.59 19.55 -41.63
C VAL A 10 -55.13 19.84 -41.46
N LYS A 11 -54.77 20.51 -40.32
CA LYS A 11 -53.41 20.68 -39.88
C LYS A 11 -52.93 19.41 -39.20
N TRP A 12 -51.96 18.73 -39.78
CA TRP A 12 -51.20 17.66 -39.13
C TRP A 12 -50.25 18.27 -38.08
N LEU A 13 -50.54 17.99 -36.79
CA LEU A 13 -49.64 18.24 -35.69
C LEU A 13 -48.70 17.02 -35.55
N SER A 14 -47.46 17.17 -36.00
CA SER A 14 -46.40 16.19 -35.73
C SER A 14 -46.03 16.26 -34.26
N ARG A 15 -46.47 15.31 -33.45
CA ARG A 15 -45.95 15.07 -32.11
C ARG A 15 -44.59 14.38 -32.25
N GLY A 16 -43.52 15.16 -32.08
CA GLY A 16 -42.18 14.61 -31.88
C GLY A 16 -42.12 13.84 -30.55
N VAL A 17 -41.94 12.53 -30.63
CA VAL A 17 -41.59 11.69 -29.51
C VAL A 17 -40.10 11.83 -29.27
N THR A 18 -39.72 12.62 -28.28
CA THR A 18 -38.32 12.67 -27.82
C THR A 18 -38.08 11.44 -26.95
N VAL A 19 -37.43 10.42 -27.50
CA VAL A 19 -36.94 9.28 -26.76
C VAL A 19 -35.71 9.76 -25.99
N GLY A 20 -35.91 10.05 -24.70
CA GLY A 20 -34.81 10.29 -23.77
C GLY A 20 -34.06 8.99 -23.50
N VAL A 21 -32.87 8.86 -24.06
CA VAL A 21 -31.93 7.79 -23.67
C VAL A 21 -31.39 8.16 -22.29
N ALA A 22 -31.99 7.57 -21.26
CA ALA A 22 -31.39 7.59 -19.92
C ALA A 22 -30.13 6.71 -19.95
N ALA A 23 -28.97 7.36 -20.01
CA ALA A 23 -27.70 6.69 -19.77
C ALA A 23 -27.67 6.21 -18.30
N LEU A 24 -27.92 4.93 -18.10
CA LEU A 24 -27.67 4.29 -16.82
C LEU A 24 -26.15 4.25 -16.63
N ALA A 25 -25.61 5.16 -15.84
CA ALA A 25 -24.24 5.06 -15.35
C ALA A 25 -24.18 3.85 -14.41
N LEU A 26 -23.78 2.69 -14.92
CA LEU A 26 -23.34 1.57 -14.13
C LEU A 26 -22.06 2.03 -13.41
N SER A 27 -22.20 2.47 -12.15
CA SER A 27 -21.06 2.54 -11.24
C SER A 27 -20.56 1.11 -11.04
N VAL A 28 -19.60 0.71 -11.86
CA VAL A 28 -18.77 -0.46 -11.56
C VAL A 28 -18.01 -0.06 -10.30
N CYS A 29 -18.42 -0.58 -9.14
CA CYS A 29 -17.52 -0.65 -7.99
C CYS A 29 -16.34 -1.49 -8.47
N ALA A 30 -15.28 -0.81 -8.92
CA ALA A 30 -14.00 -1.45 -9.09
C ALA A 30 -13.60 -1.92 -7.69
N VAL A 31 -13.60 -3.22 -7.49
CA VAL A 31 -12.93 -3.84 -6.34
C VAL A 31 -11.50 -3.37 -6.47
N ALA A 32 -11.05 -2.57 -5.51
CA ALA A 32 -9.73 -1.99 -5.56
C ALA A 32 -8.73 -3.14 -5.38
N SER A 33 -8.20 -3.62 -6.48
CA SER A 33 -7.07 -4.54 -6.53
C SER A 33 -5.76 -3.74 -6.50
N ALA A 34 -4.62 -4.42 -6.36
CA ALA A 34 -3.28 -3.85 -6.39
C ALA A 34 -3.13 -2.67 -7.37
N VAL A 35 -2.37 -1.67 -6.98
CA VAL A 35 -2.07 -0.56 -7.88
C VAL A 35 -0.93 -0.96 -8.80
N THR A 36 -1.22 -1.10 -10.07
CA THR A 36 -0.28 -1.52 -11.12
C THR A 36 0.32 -0.30 -11.81
N TYR A 37 1.63 -0.31 -12.00
CA TYR A 37 2.37 0.71 -12.75
C TYR A 37 3.17 0.06 -13.87
N PRO A 38 3.10 0.60 -15.11
CA PRO A 38 4.01 0.18 -16.18
C PRO A 38 5.43 0.65 -15.86
N ILE A 39 6.39 -0.21 -16.14
CA ILE A 39 7.82 0.05 -15.92
C ILE A 39 8.66 -0.43 -17.09
N ASP A 40 9.79 0.23 -17.27
CA ASP A 40 10.89 -0.20 -18.12
C ASP A 40 12.20 -0.27 -17.31
N GLU A 41 13.33 -0.47 -17.98
CA GLU A 41 14.63 -0.56 -17.32
C GLU A 41 15.10 0.77 -16.69
N HIS A 42 14.60 1.90 -17.18
CA HIS A 42 14.96 3.25 -16.74
C HIS A 42 13.98 3.85 -15.72
N THR A 43 12.82 3.23 -15.53
CA THR A 43 11.80 3.73 -14.61
C THR A 43 12.30 3.64 -13.18
N VAL A 44 12.49 4.76 -12.49
CA VAL A 44 12.89 4.80 -11.07
C VAL A 44 11.77 5.31 -10.18
N VAL A 45 10.88 6.15 -10.71
CA VAL A 45 9.72 6.71 -10.01
C VAL A 45 8.44 6.24 -10.67
N VAL A 46 7.46 5.84 -9.87
CA VAL A 46 6.10 5.48 -10.33
C VAL A 46 5.04 6.24 -9.55
N GLY A 47 3.85 6.38 -10.17
CA GLY A 47 2.70 7.02 -9.56
C GLY A 47 2.80 8.53 -9.39
N ALA A 48 1.81 9.09 -8.72
CA ALA A 48 1.73 10.50 -8.39
C ALA A 48 0.92 10.70 -7.11
N ASP A 49 1.35 11.65 -6.27
CA ASP A 49 0.60 12.05 -5.10
C ASP A 49 -0.71 12.72 -5.50
N THR A 50 -1.75 12.49 -4.71
CA THR A 50 -3.04 13.17 -4.81
C THR A 50 -3.46 13.69 -3.45
N THR A 51 -4.64 14.30 -3.35
CA THR A 51 -5.17 14.80 -2.09
C THR A 51 -6.59 14.29 -1.86
N TYR A 52 -6.93 14.14 -0.57
CA TYR A 52 -8.28 13.83 -0.10
C TYR A 52 -8.69 14.85 0.95
N GLN A 53 -9.85 15.48 0.81
CA GLN A 53 -10.37 16.39 1.83
C GLN A 53 -11.28 15.65 2.79
N VAL A 54 -10.96 15.72 4.10
CA VAL A 54 -11.77 15.12 5.16
C VAL A 54 -13.17 15.76 5.20
N GLU A 55 -14.19 14.93 5.04
CA GLU A 55 -15.58 15.39 5.01
C GLU A 55 -16.09 15.86 6.39
N ARG A 56 -17.05 16.80 6.37
CA ARG A 56 -17.71 17.26 7.59
C ARG A 56 -18.76 16.25 8.06
N GLY A 57 -18.72 15.91 9.35
CA GLY A 57 -19.71 15.03 9.97
C GLY A 57 -19.56 13.54 9.65
N GLY A 58 -18.45 13.15 9.01
CA GLY A 58 -18.09 11.75 8.77
C GLY A 58 -17.33 11.12 9.93
N THR A 59 -17.25 9.79 9.91
CA THR A 59 -16.39 8.96 10.79
C THR A 59 -15.11 8.58 10.06
N THR A 60 -14.55 9.48 9.27
CA THR A 60 -13.36 9.24 8.46
C THR A 60 -12.14 9.08 9.38
N THR A 61 -11.42 7.97 9.24
CA THR A 61 -10.11 7.76 9.87
C THR A 61 -9.04 7.72 8.80
N LEU A 62 -7.76 7.91 9.16
CA LEU A 62 -6.68 7.72 8.20
C LEU A 62 -6.63 6.27 7.67
N GLU A 63 -7.00 5.29 8.51
CA GLU A 63 -7.10 3.89 8.09
C GLU A 63 -8.16 3.69 6.99
N TYR A 64 -9.36 4.27 7.18
CA TYR A 64 -10.42 4.22 6.17
C TYR A 64 -9.95 4.82 4.84
N VAL A 65 -9.31 6.00 4.88
CA VAL A 65 -8.77 6.64 3.67
C VAL A 65 -7.64 5.78 3.07
N SER A 66 -6.74 5.24 3.91
CA SER A 66 -5.66 4.37 3.43
C SER A 66 -6.20 3.17 2.66
N ALA A 67 -7.26 2.53 3.17
CA ALA A 67 -7.89 1.39 2.51
C ALA A 67 -8.50 1.77 1.15
N GLN A 68 -9.18 2.93 1.06
CA GLN A 68 -9.76 3.41 -0.20
C GLN A 68 -8.71 3.68 -1.30
N TYR A 69 -7.51 4.09 -0.90
CA TYR A 69 -6.43 4.43 -1.83
C TYR A 69 -5.36 3.35 -1.97
N GLN A 70 -5.61 2.13 -1.46
CA GLN A 70 -4.65 1.01 -1.49
C GLN A 70 -3.30 1.37 -0.87
N LEU A 71 -3.34 1.98 0.31
CA LEU A 71 -2.18 2.36 1.11
C LEU A 71 -2.19 1.66 2.48
N GLY A 72 -1.04 1.62 3.13
CA GLY A 72 -0.91 1.26 4.54
C GLY A 72 -1.15 2.46 5.44
N LEU A 73 -1.62 2.21 6.68
CA LEU A 73 -1.84 3.28 7.65
C LEU A 73 -0.56 4.07 7.95
N SER A 74 0.59 3.40 8.08
CA SER A 74 1.88 4.08 8.30
C SER A 74 2.21 5.09 7.21
N ASN A 75 1.97 4.75 5.94
CA ASN A 75 2.23 5.65 4.82
C ASN A 75 1.38 6.92 4.89
N MET A 76 0.12 6.78 5.33
CA MET A 76 -0.76 7.93 5.52
C MET A 76 -0.33 8.78 6.71
N ILE A 77 0.14 8.18 7.80
CA ILE A 77 0.65 8.91 8.98
C ILE A 77 1.93 9.67 8.64
N GLU A 78 2.89 9.02 7.97
CA GLU A 78 4.17 9.63 7.55
C GLU A 78 3.94 10.82 6.61
N ALA A 79 3.04 10.70 5.64
CA ALA A 79 2.75 11.76 4.67
C ALA A 79 1.91 12.91 5.23
N ASN A 80 1.27 12.72 6.40
CA ASN A 80 0.36 13.70 7.02
C ASN A 80 0.73 13.94 8.49
N PRO A 81 1.94 14.45 8.78
CA PRO A 81 2.39 14.66 10.15
C PRO A 81 1.47 15.62 10.91
N GLY A 82 1.19 15.30 12.18
CA GLY A 82 0.33 16.10 13.05
C GLY A 82 -1.18 15.94 12.82
N VAL A 83 -1.60 15.13 11.87
CA VAL A 83 -3.02 14.77 11.69
C VAL A 83 -3.38 13.63 12.65
N ASP A 84 -4.48 13.78 13.40
CA ASP A 84 -5.00 12.70 14.23
C ASP A 84 -5.48 11.54 13.33
N PRO A 85 -4.92 10.32 13.47
CA PRO A 85 -5.26 9.20 12.61
C PRO A 85 -6.67 8.64 12.85
N ILE A 86 -7.27 8.90 14.02
CA ILE A 86 -8.59 8.38 14.40
C ILE A 86 -9.66 9.40 14.11
N VAL A 87 -9.41 10.68 14.41
CA VAL A 87 -10.37 11.78 14.26
C VAL A 87 -9.71 12.95 13.52
N PRO A 88 -9.36 12.80 12.25
CA PRO A 88 -8.80 13.91 11.47
C PRO A 88 -9.82 15.06 11.39
N MET A 89 -9.33 16.29 11.52
CA MET A 89 -10.20 17.48 11.52
C MET A 89 -10.91 17.62 10.16
N ALA A 90 -12.21 17.84 10.19
CA ALA A 90 -13.00 18.09 8.98
C ALA A 90 -12.46 19.28 8.17
N GLY A 91 -12.36 19.12 6.87
CA GLY A 91 -11.77 20.10 5.95
C GLY A 91 -10.26 20.02 5.80
N THR A 92 -9.57 19.15 6.57
CA THR A 92 -8.14 18.88 6.36
C THR A 92 -7.93 18.26 4.99
N ASN A 93 -6.95 18.76 4.23
CA ASN A 93 -6.49 18.14 3.00
C ASN A 93 -5.39 17.15 3.33
N LEU A 94 -5.69 15.86 3.21
CA LEU A 94 -4.73 14.78 3.39
C LEU A 94 -3.93 14.56 2.10
N ILE A 95 -2.64 14.35 2.23
CA ILE A 95 -1.79 13.89 1.13
C ILE A 95 -1.98 12.38 1.00
N ILE A 96 -2.21 11.91 -0.21
CA ILE A 96 -2.28 10.50 -0.59
C ILE A 96 -0.97 10.15 -1.29
N PRO A 97 0.01 9.52 -0.58
CA PRO A 97 1.37 9.34 -1.08
C PRO A 97 1.45 8.12 -2.02
N ARG A 98 1.17 8.35 -3.30
CA ARG A 98 1.20 7.31 -4.35
C ARG A 98 2.38 7.47 -5.32
N ARG A 99 3.19 8.51 -5.17
CA ARG A 99 4.46 8.66 -5.88
C ARG A 99 5.55 7.94 -5.10
N LEU A 100 6.21 6.97 -5.74
CA LEU A 100 7.12 6.02 -5.09
C LEU A 100 8.43 5.93 -5.87
N LEU A 101 9.56 5.76 -5.15
CA LEU A 101 10.79 5.23 -5.72
C LEU A 101 10.73 3.69 -5.71
N LEU A 102 11.09 3.07 -6.81
CA LEU A 102 11.24 1.61 -6.85
C LEU A 102 12.49 1.21 -6.08
N PRO A 103 12.46 0.10 -5.32
CA PRO A 103 13.65 -0.43 -4.64
C PRO A 103 14.76 -0.78 -5.64
N ASP A 104 16.02 -0.52 -5.26
CA ASP A 104 17.19 -0.93 -6.04
C ASP A 104 17.46 -2.43 -5.85
N THR A 105 16.65 -3.23 -6.51
CA THR A 105 16.68 -4.68 -6.46
C THR A 105 16.44 -5.27 -7.86
N PRO A 106 16.80 -6.54 -8.10
CA PRO A 106 16.35 -7.20 -9.31
C PRO A 106 14.82 -7.14 -9.45
N ARG A 107 14.32 -6.53 -10.51
CA ARG A 107 12.89 -6.35 -10.80
C ARG A 107 12.24 -7.67 -11.23
N LYS A 108 12.15 -8.60 -10.28
CA LYS A 108 11.67 -9.97 -10.55
C LYS A 108 10.99 -10.58 -9.34
N GLY A 109 9.77 -11.04 -9.52
CA GLY A 109 8.98 -11.69 -8.49
C GLY A 109 8.56 -10.71 -7.41
N ILE A 110 8.58 -11.11 -6.16
CA ILE A 110 8.11 -10.32 -5.02
C ILE A 110 9.29 -9.71 -4.27
N ILE A 111 9.21 -8.42 -4.00
CA ILE A 111 10.09 -7.68 -3.08
C ILE A 111 9.23 -7.18 -1.92
N VAL A 112 9.64 -7.43 -0.70
CA VAL A 112 9.00 -6.89 0.52
C VAL A 112 9.96 -5.92 1.17
N ASN A 113 9.63 -4.63 1.20
CA ASN A 113 10.38 -3.63 1.94
C ASN A 113 9.66 -3.33 3.26
N SER A 114 10.20 -3.86 4.33
CA SER A 114 9.54 -3.82 5.64
C SER A 114 9.38 -2.42 6.22
N PRO A 115 10.37 -1.49 6.16
CA PRO A 115 10.18 -0.11 6.63
C PRO A 115 9.08 0.65 5.91
N GLU A 116 8.92 0.42 4.61
CA GLU A 116 7.85 1.04 3.82
C GLU A 116 6.46 0.45 4.06
N MET A 117 6.38 -0.73 4.69
CA MET A 117 5.14 -1.52 4.75
C MET A 117 4.55 -1.78 3.36
N ARG A 118 5.43 -2.08 2.37
CA ARG A 118 5.03 -2.33 0.97
C ARG A 118 5.59 -3.64 0.44
N LEU A 119 4.78 -4.27 -0.42
CA LEU A 119 5.14 -5.41 -1.25
C LEU A 119 5.07 -4.96 -2.71
N TYR A 120 6.10 -5.27 -3.48
CA TYR A 120 6.21 -5.03 -4.91
C TYR A 120 6.19 -6.38 -5.63
N TYR A 121 5.27 -6.57 -6.58
CA TYR A 121 5.26 -7.74 -7.43
C TYR A 121 5.57 -7.35 -8.87
N TYR A 122 6.73 -7.77 -9.35
CA TYR A 122 7.25 -7.46 -10.69
C TYR A 122 6.87 -8.56 -11.69
N HIS A 123 6.17 -8.20 -12.76
CA HIS A 123 5.76 -9.08 -13.85
C HIS A 123 5.55 -8.28 -15.14
N ASP A 124 5.72 -8.89 -16.30
CA ASP A 124 5.34 -8.42 -17.64
C ASP A 124 5.58 -6.92 -17.93
N ASN A 125 6.72 -6.36 -17.49
CA ASN A 125 7.06 -4.93 -17.52
C ASN A 125 6.09 -4.04 -16.69
N GLU A 126 5.54 -4.61 -15.65
CA GLU A 126 4.69 -3.91 -14.68
C GLU A 126 5.17 -4.20 -13.25
N VAL A 127 4.79 -3.33 -12.33
CA VAL A 127 4.93 -3.56 -10.91
C VAL A 127 3.62 -3.27 -10.20
N ASP A 128 3.15 -4.23 -9.45
CA ASP A 128 2.05 -4.06 -8.51
C ASP A 128 2.60 -3.65 -7.15
N VAL A 129 2.03 -2.62 -6.57
CA VAL A 129 2.39 -2.15 -5.23
C VAL A 129 1.22 -2.38 -4.28
N LEU A 130 1.49 -3.14 -3.22
CA LEU A 130 0.49 -3.54 -2.25
C LEU A 130 0.94 -3.14 -0.83
N PRO A 131 0.06 -2.56 -0.03
CA PRO A 131 0.34 -2.30 1.38
C PRO A 131 0.30 -3.61 2.18
N ILE A 132 1.18 -3.72 3.17
CA ILE A 132 1.30 -4.91 4.00
C ILE A 132 1.31 -4.59 5.49
N GLY A 133 0.92 -5.56 6.31
CA GLY A 133 1.26 -5.61 7.73
C GLY A 133 2.38 -6.62 7.95
N ILE A 134 3.24 -6.38 8.92
CA ILE A 134 4.42 -7.22 9.23
C ILE A 134 4.44 -7.68 10.68
N GLY A 135 5.47 -8.46 11.03
CA GLY A 135 5.70 -8.96 12.39
C GLY A 135 5.85 -7.84 13.41
N GLN A 136 5.20 -8.02 14.57
CA GLN A 136 5.43 -7.18 15.75
C GLN A 136 6.84 -7.40 16.30
N LEU A 137 7.31 -6.45 17.11
CA LEU A 137 8.61 -6.56 17.78
C LEU A 137 8.75 -7.89 18.54
N GLY A 138 9.89 -8.55 18.38
CA GLY A 138 10.16 -9.86 18.99
C GLY A 138 9.57 -11.08 18.26
N THR A 139 8.75 -10.84 17.24
CA THR A 139 8.28 -11.84 16.27
C THR A 139 8.41 -11.31 14.85
N ASP A 140 9.61 -10.84 14.53
CA ASP A 140 9.87 -10.03 13.36
C ASP A 140 9.73 -10.77 12.03
N THR A 141 9.24 -10.06 11.04
CA THR A 141 9.38 -10.47 9.64
C THR A 141 10.86 -10.43 9.27
N PRO A 142 11.38 -11.41 8.51
CA PRO A 142 12.77 -11.40 8.07
C PRO A 142 13.12 -10.11 7.31
N LEU A 143 14.24 -9.47 7.63
CA LEU A 143 14.62 -8.19 7.03
C LEU A 143 15.53 -8.33 5.80
N ASN A 144 16.35 -9.38 5.74
CA ASN A 144 17.29 -9.61 4.63
C ASN A 144 17.28 -11.09 4.28
N TRP A 145 16.32 -11.51 3.48
CA TRP A 145 16.14 -12.90 3.14
C TRP A 145 15.64 -13.08 1.72
N VAL A 146 16.24 -14.01 0.99
CA VAL A 146 15.79 -14.42 -0.33
C VAL A 146 15.25 -15.84 -0.25
N THR A 147 14.05 -16.03 -0.77
CA THR A 147 13.34 -17.30 -0.80
C THR A 147 12.49 -17.41 -2.07
N LYS A 148 11.55 -18.32 -2.08
CA LYS A 148 10.58 -18.50 -3.18
C LYS A 148 9.23 -18.95 -2.64
N VAL A 149 8.20 -18.76 -3.45
CA VAL A 149 6.89 -19.36 -3.21
C VAL A 149 7.01 -20.89 -3.29
N GLU A 150 6.74 -21.59 -2.20
CA GLU A 150 6.81 -23.05 -2.11
C GLU A 150 5.46 -23.69 -2.46
N ARG A 151 4.37 -23.13 -1.95
CA ARG A 151 3.01 -23.63 -2.19
C ARG A 151 1.98 -22.54 -1.89
N LYS A 152 0.77 -22.74 -2.40
CA LYS A 152 -0.38 -21.85 -2.17
C LYS A 152 -1.55 -22.64 -1.61
N ARG A 153 -2.40 -22.01 -0.80
CA ARG A 153 -3.61 -22.64 -0.26
C ARG A 153 -4.74 -21.63 -0.14
N ALA A 154 -5.84 -21.93 -0.79
CA ALA A 154 -7.11 -21.27 -0.54
C ALA A 154 -7.77 -21.87 0.71
N ASN A 155 -8.50 -21.04 1.44
CA ASN A 155 -9.16 -21.39 2.70
C ASN A 155 -8.20 -22.14 3.66
N PRO A 156 -7.07 -21.48 4.06
CA PRO A 156 -6.10 -22.13 4.94
C PRO A 156 -6.70 -22.37 6.32
N THR A 157 -6.25 -23.43 6.98
CA THR A 157 -6.38 -23.57 8.42
C THR A 157 -5.18 -22.93 9.11
N TRP A 158 -5.35 -22.38 10.29
CA TRP A 158 -4.24 -21.84 11.07
C TRP A 158 -3.95 -22.72 12.29
N THR A 159 -2.68 -23.09 12.45
CA THR A 159 -2.19 -23.82 13.61
C THR A 159 -1.26 -22.92 14.38
N PRO A 160 -1.70 -22.34 15.53
CA PRO A 160 -0.85 -21.53 16.38
C PRO A 160 0.37 -22.31 16.86
N THR A 161 1.52 -21.62 16.98
CA THR A 161 2.73 -22.21 17.55
C THR A 161 2.60 -22.40 19.07
N GLN A 162 3.46 -23.23 19.66
CA GLN A 162 3.49 -23.39 21.10
C GLN A 162 3.78 -22.06 21.83
N LYS A 163 4.66 -21.23 21.26
CA LYS A 163 4.95 -19.87 21.77
C LYS A 163 3.68 -19.01 21.81
N MET A 164 2.89 -18.99 20.74
CA MET A 164 1.62 -18.25 20.69
C MET A 164 0.63 -18.75 21.76
N HIS A 165 0.50 -20.06 21.96
CA HIS A 165 -0.34 -20.61 23.03
C HIS A 165 0.09 -20.11 24.42
N GLN A 166 1.40 -20.00 24.66
CA GLN A 166 1.93 -19.50 25.95
C GLN A 166 1.67 -18.00 26.12
N GLU A 167 1.88 -17.19 25.06
CA GLU A 167 1.63 -15.76 25.06
C GLU A 167 0.15 -15.43 25.30
N TYR A 168 -0.76 -16.16 24.67
CA TYR A 168 -2.20 -15.99 24.86
C TYR A 168 -2.64 -16.45 26.26
N ALA A 169 -2.13 -17.58 26.74
CA ALA A 169 -2.41 -18.06 28.09
C ALA A 169 -1.94 -17.06 29.16
N ALA A 170 -0.80 -16.39 28.97
CA ALA A 170 -0.31 -15.35 29.88
C ALA A 170 -1.25 -14.14 29.98
N ARG A 171 -2.07 -13.91 28.96
CA ARG A 171 -3.12 -12.87 28.94
C ARG A 171 -4.51 -13.37 29.36
N GLY A 172 -4.61 -14.64 29.78
CA GLY A 172 -5.88 -15.27 30.15
C GLY A 172 -6.73 -15.74 28.98
N GLU A 173 -6.16 -15.78 27.78
CA GLU A 173 -6.84 -16.19 26.56
C GLU A 173 -6.44 -17.62 26.16
N THR A 174 -7.34 -18.33 25.48
CA THR A 174 -7.09 -19.70 25.00
C THR A 174 -7.21 -19.76 23.49
N LEU A 175 -6.13 -20.17 22.83
CA LEU A 175 -6.15 -20.45 21.40
C LEU A 175 -6.61 -21.88 21.11
N PRO A 176 -7.39 -22.12 20.04
CA PRO A 176 -7.68 -23.47 19.58
C PRO A 176 -6.39 -24.14 19.06
N LYS A 177 -6.32 -25.47 19.14
CA LYS A 177 -5.18 -26.23 18.57
C LYS A 177 -5.04 -26.00 17.06
N VAL A 178 -6.18 -25.91 16.37
CA VAL A 178 -6.25 -25.58 14.95
C VAL A 178 -7.45 -24.66 14.77
N TRP A 179 -7.23 -23.53 14.16
CA TRP A 179 -8.30 -22.63 13.73
C TRP A 179 -8.81 -23.07 12.36
N PRO A 180 -10.10 -23.34 12.21
CA PRO A 180 -10.67 -23.81 10.94
C PRO A 180 -10.58 -22.73 9.85
N ALA A 181 -10.68 -23.14 8.61
CA ALA A 181 -10.88 -22.20 7.50
C ALA A 181 -12.20 -21.45 7.65
N GLY A 182 -12.21 -20.19 7.25
CA GLY A 182 -13.40 -19.34 7.32
C GLY A 182 -13.06 -17.85 7.49
N PRO A 183 -14.09 -16.99 7.51
CA PRO A 183 -13.92 -15.56 7.57
C PRO A 183 -13.23 -15.08 8.87
N ASP A 184 -13.39 -15.81 9.96
CA ASP A 184 -12.78 -15.48 11.26
C ASP A 184 -11.33 -15.99 11.39
N ASN A 185 -10.80 -16.67 10.35
CA ASN A 185 -9.44 -17.19 10.41
C ASN A 185 -8.42 -16.04 10.28
N PRO A 186 -7.46 -15.91 11.23
CA PRO A 186 -6.43 -14.86 11.16
C PRO A 186 -5.56 -14.89 9.91
N MET A 187 -5.52 -16.00 9.17
CA MET A 187 -4.83 -16.10 7.88
C MET A 187 -5.66 -15.63 6.68
N GLY A 188 -6.91 -15.22 6.89
CA GLY A 188 -7.81 -14.84 5.82
C GLY A 188 -8.16 -15.99 4.89
N LEU A 189 -8.53 -15.65 3.64
CA LEU A 189 -9.04 -16.62 2.67
C LEU A 189 -7.95 -17.27 1.82
N PHE A 190 -6.76 -16.69 1.72
CA PHE A 190 -5.67 -17.18 0.89
C PHE A 190 -4.33 -17.07 1.61
N ALA A 191 -3.43 -18.03 1.35
CA ALA A 191 -2.07 -18.02 1.86
C ALA A 191 -1.08 -18.52 0.79
N ILE A 192 0.06 -17.82 0.70
CA ILE A 192 1.22 -18.13 -0.13
C ILE A 192 2.37 -18.42 0.82
N TYR A 193 2.80 -19.68 0.90
CA TYR A 193 3.86 -20.13 1.80
C TYR A 193 5.22 -19.97 1.14
N ILE A 194 6.17 -19.41 1.89
CA ILE A 194 7.48 -18.99 1.37
C ILE A 194 8.66 -19.62 2.12
N GLY A 195 8.38 -20.67 2.89
CA GLY A 195 9.40 -21.39 3.67
C GLY A 195 9.55 -20.91 5.11
N ARG A 196 10.28 -21.68 5.92
CA ARG A 196 10.57 -21.38 7.33
C ARG A 196 9.34 -21.01 8.17
N LEU A 197 8.17 -21.57 7.86
CA LEU A 197 6.88 -21.27 8.48
C LEU A 197 6.33 -19.85 8.19
N TYR A 198 6.97 -19.07 7.34
CA TYR A 198 6.46 -17.77 6.91
C TYR A 198 5.47 -17.92 5.75
N ALA A 199 4.50 -17.02 5.74
CA ALA A 199 3.53 -16.91 4.67
C ALA A 199 3.23 -15.42 4.37
N ILE A 200 2.80 -15.19 3.14
CA ILE A 200 2.10 -13.98 2.71
C ILE A 200 0.63 -14.39 2.66
N HIS A 201 -0.25 -13.75 3.44
CA HIS A 201 -1.61 -14.23 3.64
C HIS A 201 -2.60 -13.09 3.88
N GLY A 202 -3.88 -13.39 3.75
CA GLY A 202 -4.95 -12.47 4.08
C GLY A 202 -5.11 -12.22 5.57
N THR A 203 -6.18 -11.58 5.93
CA THR A 203 -6.50 -11.30 7.34
C THR A 203 -8.02 -11.37 7.56
N ASN A 204 -8.43 -11.65 8.79
CA ASN A 204 -9.82 -11.48 9.23
C ASN A 204 -10.11 -10.07 9.77
N ALA A 205 -9.09 -9.19 9.76
CA ALA A 205 -9.19 -7.83 10.29
C ALA A 205 -8.30 -6.91 9.45
N ASP A 206 -8.90 -6.02 8.69
CA ASP A 206 -8.19 -5.10 7.77
C ASP A 206 -7.37 -4.06 8.51
N PHE A 207 -7.70 -3.77 9.77
CA PHE A 207 -6.81 -2.98 10.62
C PHE A 207 -5.47 -3.70 10.77
N GLY A 208 -4.39 -2.96 10.71
CA GLY A 208 -3.03 -3.52 10.82
C GLY A 208 -2.29 -3.63 9.49
N ILE A 209 -2.93 -3.28 8.37
CA ILE A 209 -2.22 -3.06 7.11
C ILE A 209 -1.49 -1.71 7.19
N GLY A 210 -0.18 -1.76 7.04
CA GLY A 210 0.72 -0.65 7.35
C GLY A 210 1.20 -0.63 8.81
N LEU A 211 1.05 -1.73 9.57
CA LEU A 211 1.45 -1.82 10.97
C LEU A 211 2.23 -3.12 11.29
N ARG A 212 2.91 -3.13 12.44
CA ARG A 212 3.60 -4.30 12.99
C ARG A 212 2.68 -5.05 13.95
N VAL A 213 1.94 -6.03 13.44
CA VAL A 213 0.84 -6.68 14.19
C VAL A 213 0.83 -8.20 14.09
N SER A 214 1.66 -8.80 13.22
CA SER A 214 1.67 -10.24 13.00
C SER A 214 2.72 -10.95 13.86
N HIS A 215 2.74 -12.28 13.80
CA HIS A 215 3.81 -13.11 14.38
C HIS A 215 4.87 -13.46 13.31
N GLY A 216 5.26 -12.47 12.50
CA GLY A 216 6.32 -12.58 11.49
C GLY A 216 5.85 -12.79 10.06
N CYS A 217 4.62 -13.23 9.83
CA CYS A 217 4.06 -13.35 8.50
C CYS A 217 3.71 -11.97 7.90
N VAL A 218 3.66 -11.90 6.57
CA VAL A 218 3.20 -10.72 5.84
C VAL A 218 1.70 -10.80 5.64
N ARG A 219 0.98 -9.79 6.15
CA ARG A 219 -0.49 -9.67 6.02
C ARG A 219 -0.87 -8.72 4.90
N LEU A 220 -1.91 -9.09 4.16
CA LEU A 220 -2.57 -8.25 3.15
C LEU A 220 -4.07 -8.21 3.40
N ARG A 221 -4.76 -7.23 2.79
CA ARG A 221 -6.22 -7.29 2.65
C ARG A 221 -6.61 -8.52 1.83
N ASN A 222 -7.82 -9.02 2.03
CA ASN A 222 -8.23 -10.27 1.36
C ASN A 222 -8.27 -10.15 -0.15
N GLU A 223 -8.62 -8.98 -0.69
CA GLU A 223 -8.63 -8.70 -2.12
C GLU A 223 -7.20 -8.74 -2.70
N ASP A 224 -6.25 -8.17 -1.97
CA ASP A 224 -4.84 -8.09 -2.38
C ASP A 224 -4.18 -9.48 -2.39
N ILE A 225 -4.42 -10.29 -1.35
CA ILE A 225 -3.87 -11.65 -1.33
C ILE A 225 -4.58 -12.56 -2.33
N GLU A 226 -5.87 -12.38 -2.61
CA GLU A 226 -6.57 -13.11 -3.65
C GLU A 226 -5.96 -12.82 -5.02
N TYR A 227 -5.67 -11.54 -5.29
CA TYR A 227 -4.97 -11.12 -6.50
C TYR A 227 -3.61 -11.81 -6.62
N LEU A 228 -2.74 -11.73 -5.61
CA LEU A 228 -1.43 -12.38 -5.62
C LEU A 228 -1.56 -13.90 -5.72
N PHE A 229 -2.53 -14.49 -5.03
CA PHE A 229 -2.77 -15.94 -5.08
C PHE A 229 -3.08 -16.41 -6.50
N ASN A 230 -3.84 -15.65 -7.27
CA ASN A 230 -4.21 -16.00 -8.63
C ASN A 230 -3.06 -15.76 -9.62
N ASN A 231 -2.25 -14.71 -9.43
CA ASN A 231 -1.27 -14.25 -10.41
C ASN A 231 0.18 -14.69 -10.12
N VAL A 232 0.54 -14.97 -8.86
CA VAL A 232 1.91 -15.36 -8.49
C VAL A 232 2.11 -16.88 -8.63
N PRO A 233 2.98 -17.37 -9.53
CA PRO A 233 3.27 -18.79 -9.67
C PRO A 233 4.04 -19.37 -8.47
N VAL A 234 3.89 -20.68 -8.21
CA VAL A 234 4.81 -21.43 -7.35
C VAL A 234 6.22 -21.38 -7.95
N GLY A 235 7.22 -21.18 -7.11
CA GLY A 235 8.61 -20.99 -7.54
C GLY A 235 9.01 -19.52 -7.74
N THR A 236 8.05 -18.57 -7.73
CA THR A 236 8.35 -17.13 -7.81
C THR A 236 9.31 -16.72 -6.70
N ARG A 237 10.36 -15.98 -7.06
CA ARG A 237 11.34 -15.41 -6.12
C ARG A 237 10.66 -14.42 -5.17
N VAL A 238 11.02 -14.47 -3.89
CA VAL A 238 10.61 -13.51 -2.85
C VAL A 238 11.86 -13.01 -2.16
N GLN A 239 12.01 -11.69 -2.08
CA GLN A 239 13.11 -11.05 -1.36
C GLN A 239 12.57 -10.07 -0.35
N PHE A 240 13.07 -10.18 0.87
CA PHE A 240 12.86 -9.21 1.94
C PHE A 240 14.05 -8.27 2.00
N ILE A 241 13.78 -6.97 2.13
CA ILE A 241 14.78 -5.92 2.28
C ILE A 241 14.41 -5.03 3.47
N ASN A 242 15.39 -4.28 3.96
CA ASN A 242 15.24 -3.32 5.06
C ASN A 242 15.85 -1.98 4.63
N GLU A 243 15.15 -1.29 3.73
CA GLU A 243 15.61 -0.05 3.11
C GLU A 243 14.66 1.10 3.47
N PRO A 244 14.86 1.75 4.63
CA PRO A 244 14.07 2.93 5.01
C PRO A 244 14.40 4.15 4.15
N ILE A 245 15.54 4.17 3.48
CA ILE A 245 15.95 5.25 2.57
C ILE A 245 16.21 4.64 1.20
N LYS A 246 15.53 5.16 0.20
CA LYS A 246 15.79 4.87 -1.21
C LYS A 246 16.30 6.13 -1.91
N THR A 247 17.27 5.97 -2.80
CA THR A 247 17.80 7.02 -3.67
C THR A 247 17.79 6.54 -5.10
N ALA A 248 17.55 7.43 -6.04
CA ALA A 248 17.60 7.10 -7.45
C ALA A 248 17.95 8.33 -8.30
N GLU A 249 18.51 8.06 -9.48
CA GLU A 249 18.70 9.03 -10.56
C GLU A 249 17.90 8.56 -11.78
N ASP A 250 17.11 9.45 -12.35
CA ASP A 250 16.40 9.15 -13.60
C ASP A 250 17.27 9.45 -14.85
N ALA A 251 16.74 9.13 -16.03
CA ALA A 251 17.43 9.35 -17.29
C ALA A 251 17.71 10.82 -17.61
N ASP A 252 16.99 11.73 -16.98
CA ASP A 252 17.14 13.17 -17.15
C ASP A 252 18.13 13.79 -16.13
N GLY A 253 18.74 12.96 -15.28
CA GLY A 253 19.69 13.37 -14.23
C GLY A 253 19.02 13.97 -12.99
N ASN A 254 17.72 13.78 -12.81
CA ASN A 254 17.06 14.18 -11.57
C ASN A 254 17.40 13.20 -10.45
N LEU A 255 17.77 13.74 -9.29
CA LEU A 255 18.16 12.99 -8.12
C LEU A 255 17.03 12.96 -7.12
N TYR A 256 16.59 11.76 -6.74
CA TYR A 256 15.46 11.58 -5.84
C TYR A 256 15.84 10.87 -4.55
N ILE A 257 15.11 11.16 -3.50
CA ILE A 257 15.12 10.43 -2.23
C ILE A 257 13.69 10.13 -1.77
N GLU A 258 13.49 8.99 -1.15
CA GLU A 258 12.29 8.63 -0.40
C GLU A 258 12.74 8.12 0.97
N VAL A 259 12.19 8.68 2.06
CA VAL A 259 12.64 8.41 3.43
C VAL A 259 11.47 7.99 4.29
N HIS A 260 11.58 6.79 4.88
CA HIS A 260 10.64 6.22 5.84
C HIS A 260 11.26 6.11 7.23
N GLN A 261 10.42 5.86 8.23
CA GLN A 261 10.91 5.54 9.57
C GLN A 261 11.64 4.18 9.57
N PRO A 262 12.86 4.09 10.11
CA PRO A 262 13.49 2.80 10.38
C PRO A 262 12.64 1.95 11.31
N LEU A 263 12.70 0.63 11.16
CA LEU A 263 12.04 -0.27 12.09
C LEU A 263 12.75 -0.25 13.45
N SER A 264 11.97 -0.12 14.53
CA SER A 264 12.47 -0.34 15.90
C SER A 264 12.93 -1.78 16.07
N MET A 265 14.11 -1.98 16.65
CA MET A 265 14.73 -3.30 16.86
C MET A 265 14.60 -3.82 18.28
N ASN A 266 14.20 -2.97 19.23
CA ASN A 266 14.02 -3.29 20.64
C ASN A 266 12.88 -2.45 21.25
N GLU A 267 12.47 -2.77 22.49
CA GLU A 267 11.37 -2.09 23.18
C GLU A 267 11.68 -0.61 23.46
N GLU A 268 12.91 -0.27 23.82
CA GLU A 268 13.33 1.11 24.08
C GLU A 268 13.12 1.98 22.83
N GLU A 269 13.57 1.51 21.66
CA GLU A 269 13.34 2.18 20.38
C GLU A 269 11.85 2.23 20.01
N PHE A 270 11.10 1.19 20.37
CA PHE A 270 9.68 1.12 20.07
C PHE A 270 8.85 2.06 20.93
N GLU A 271 9.19 2.23 22.20
CA GLU A 271 8.50 3.09 23.16
C GLU A 271 8.87 4.58 22.98
N THR A 272 10.00 4.87 22.34
CA THR A 272 10.40 6.24 22.04
C THR A 272 9.42 6.87 21.04
N LEU A 273 8.53 7.72 21.55
CA LEU A 273 7.46 8.34 20.75
C LEU A 273 7.98 9.35 19.72
N ASP A 274 9.07 10.03 20.04
CA ASP A 274 9.79 10.96 19.11
C ASP A 274 10.79 10.17 18.25
N LYS A 275 10.29 9.32 17.40
CA LYS A 275 11.00 8.29 16.66
C LYS A 275 12.01 8.79 15.63
N ASN A 276 12.93 9.61 16.06
CA ASN A 276 14.11 9.94 15.26
C ASN A 276 15.17 8.84 15.43
N LEU A 277 14.80 7.58 15.13
CA LEU A 277 15.79 6.50 15.12
C LEU A 277 16.91 6.87 14.15
N PRO A 278 18.19 6.64 14.53
CA PRO A 278 19.31 7.00 13.69
C PRO A 278 19.31 6.18 12.41
N PHE A 279 19.66 6.81 11.29
CA PHE A 279 19.92 6.12 10.05
C PHE A 279 21.33 5.55 10.02
N THR A 280 21.46 4.36 9.43
CA THR A 280 22.74 3.83 8.99
C THR A 280 22.77 3.91 7.47
N PHE A 281 23.62 4.78 6.93
CA PHE A 281 23.75 4.95 5.49
C PHE A 281 24.69 3.90 4.89
N THR A 282 24.33 3.34 3.75
CA THR A 282 25.25 2.52 2.95
C THR A 282 26.33 3.41 2.33
N LYS A 283 27.40 2.79 1.81
CA LYS A 283 28.46 3.53 1.12
C LYS A 283 27.92 4.22 -0.14
N GLU A 284 27.07 3.55 -0.87
CA GLU A 284 26.41 4.06 -2.07
C GLU A 284 25.55 5.28 -1.76
N GLN A 285 24.77 5.25 -0.65
CA GLN A 285 23.99 6.39 -0.20
C GLN A 285 24.87 7.56 0.22
N GLN A 286 25.99 7.30 0.93
CA GLN A 286 26.94 8.38 1.31
C GLN A 286 27.56 9.03 0.08
N GLU A 287 27.95 8.23 -0.93
CA GLU A 287 28.50 8.73 -2.20
C GLU A 287 27.41 9.52 -2.98
N PHE A 288 26.18 9.06 -2.99
CA PHE A 288 25.07 9.77 -3.61
C PHE A 288 24.78 11.11 -2.95
N PHE A 289 24.77 11.17 -1.62
CA PHE A 289 24.53 12.42 -0.86
C PHE A 289 25.67 13.43 -0.99
N ALA A 290 26.89 12.96 -1.24
CA ALA A 290 28.06 13.83 -1.41
C ALA A 290 28.18 14.44 -2.82
N ARG A 291 27.28 14.10 -3.75
CA ARG A 291 27.28 14.66 -5.10
C ARG A 291 27.06 16.17 -5.08
N PRO A 292 27.78 16.94 -5.91
CA PRO A 292 27.67 18.40 -5.94
C PRO A 292 26.29 18.91 -6.38
N GLU A 293 25.53 18.10 -7.13
CA GLU A 293 24.19 18.42 -7.60
C GLU A 293 23.13 18.26 -6.50
N VAL A 294 23.44 17.58 -5.40
CA VAL A 294 22.51 17.35 -4.28
C VAL A 294 22.39 18.62 -3.45
N ASN A 295 21.18 19.17 -3.36
CA ASN A 295 20.89 20.26 -2.44
C ASN A 295 20.85 19.73 -1.00
N GLN A 296 21.84 20.13 -0.20
CA GLN A 296 22.03 19.61 1.16
C GLN A 296 20.90 20.04 2.11
N ASP A 297 20.27 21.20 1.91
CA ASP A 297 19.17 21.66 2.76
C ASP A 297 17.91 20.80 2.52
N ILE A 298 17.61 20.49 1.24
CA ILE A 298 16.51 19.60 0.88
C ILE A 298 16.77 18.17 1.40
N LEU A 299 18.01 17.68 1.28
CA LEU A 299 18.39 16.36 1.80
C LEU A 299 18.19 16.30 3.32
N HIS A 300 18.69 17.29 4.07
CA HIS A 300 18.52 17.35 5.53
C HIS A 300 17.04 17.42 5.92
N GLN A 301 16.24 18.19 5.20
CA GLN A 301 14.80 18.27 5.43
C GLN A 301 14.14 16.91 5.20
N ALA A 302 14.39 16.22 4.09
CA ALA A 302 13.82 14.92 3.78
C ALA A 302 14.19 13.86 4.84
N LEU A 303 15.46 13.83 5.28
CA LEU A 303 15.94 12.93 6.34
C LEU A 303 15.34 13.24 7.72
N SER A 304 14.96 14.49 7.97
CA SER A 304 14.28 14.91 9.20
C SER A 304 12.79 14.61 9.18
N GLU A 305 12.12 14.92 8.08
CA GLU A 305 10.65 14.75 7.94
C GLU A 305 10.23 13.30 7.85
N ARG A 306 10.98 12.44 7.18
CA ARG A 306 10.69 11.01 7.00
C ARG A 306 9.26 10.76 6.53
N SER A 307 8.85 11.56 5.55
CA SER A 307 7.45 11.63 5.13
C SER A 307 7.00 10.48 4.25
N GLY A 308 7.89 9.54 3.89
CA GLY A 308 7.60 8.48 2.92
C GLY A 308 7.25 8.98 1.53
N ARG A 309 7.59 10.25 1.21
CA ARG A 309 7.32 10.88 -0.07
C ARG A 309 8.60 11.03 -0.89
N VAL A 310 8.44 10.96 -2.21
CA VAL A 310 9.56 11.19 -3.13
C VAL A 310 9.89 12.67 -3.20
N VAL A 311 11.13 13.01 -2.88
CA VAL A 311 11.67 14.37 -2.89
C VAL A 311 12.74 14.49 -3.96
N LEU A 312 12.69 15.57 -4.77
CA LEU A 312 13.73 15.91 -5.75
C LEU A 312 14.84 16.67 -5.06
N LEU A 313 16.08 16.15 -5.14
CA LEU A 313 17.24 16.71 -4.45
C LEU A 313 18.03 17.77 -5.24
N ASN A 314 17.77 17.87 -6.55
CA ASN A 314 18.41 18.83 -7.45
C ASN A 314 17.38 19.64 -8.27
N PRO A 315 16.43 20.33 -7.61
CA PRO A 315 15.49 21.17 -8.33
C PRO A 315 16.24 22.28 -9.09
N PRO A 316 15.75 22.71 -10.28
CA PRO A 316 16.35 23.81 -11.00
C PRO A 316 16.37 25.07 -10.13
N GLU A 317 17.49 25.80 -10.16
CA GLU A 317 17.57 27.12 -9.54
C GLU A 317 16.66 28.10 -10.32
N PHE A 318 15.79 28.81 -9.63
CA PHE A 318 14.89 29.83 -10.20
C PHE A 318 15.53 31.21 -10.10
#